data_fd7f9a1003aff5e4ad0f0c987941e882
#
_entry.id   fd7f9a1003aff5e4ad0f0c987941e882
#
_cell.length_a   1.000
_cell.length_b   1.000
_cell.length_c   1.000
_cell.angle_alpha   90.00
_cell.angle_beta   90.00
_cell.angle_gamma   90.00
#
_symmetry.space_group_name_H-M   'P 1'
#
loop_
_entity.id
_entity.type
_entity.pdbx_description
1 polymer ?
#
loop_
_entity_poly.entity_id
_entity_poly.type
_entity_poly.pdbx_seq_one_letter_code
_entity_poly.pdbx_strand_id
1 'polypeptide(L)'
;MSRDAPSNRLVALDALRGVAAVVVLVHHVSMTAPSVSAAYQSSANVAIFSTGWWVTLSPMKILFAGPEFVLVFFVLSGFVLVLSPLRRWPWMRRPAPADTAAGTDTPAGSPAPATADTAPAVTLDPAATASPPPPAYDWLAYYPRRIIRLAIPVVVSVALAAAWILLVPRTGAGGAWMAKQGSPDLGLGNLLREASIVGYTGRPDVNPPLWSLAWEMWFSLLLPVGVIFAVATRRWTLAWVALLLATSTIGYLLGSEPLMYLPAFGLGALLAANHERLQVRSARLTRSRGGTLVWGVIAVLGPVLLIAYWLFRPVLTEPWNALTLALRVPGAALIVATVALWPPVQRMLGGRLLAWLGAISFSLYLVHFPIVVTFGQLFGPEHWWVGALVSVPLSVLLAQAMYRWVELPAQTLAGRVGKRFAAGHPHP
;
A
#
# COMPACT_ATOMS: atom_id res chain seq x y z
N MET A 1 -10.90 29.56 -0.41
CA MET A 1 -10.30 28.36 0.23
C MET A 1 -9.42 27.65 -0.80
N SER A 2 -8.13 27.96 -0.80
CA SER A 2 -7.14 27.28 -1.65
C SER A 2 -7.05 25.82 -1.22
N ARG A 3 -7.43 24.89 -2.10
CA ARG A 3 -7.11 23.47 -1.93
C ARG A 3 -5.63 23.36 -2.22
N ASP A 4 -4.83 23.17 -1.17
CA ASP A 4 -3.40 22.82 -1.34
C ASP A 4 -3.30 21.67 -2.31
N ALA A 5 -2.57 21.86 -3.40
CA ALA A 5 -2.31 20.80 -4.36
C ALA A 5 -1.63 19.62 -3.63
N PRO A 6 -2.07 18.38 -3.87
CA PRO A 6 -1.47 17.22 -3.20
C PRO A 6 0.04 17.20 -3.50
N SER A 7 0.85 16.98 -2.47
CA SER A 7 2.30 16.92 -2.65
C SER A 7 2.65 15.79 -3.62
N ASN A 8 3.64 15.99 -4.50
CA ASN A 8 4.10 15.01 -5.50
C ASN A 8 4.30 13.61 -4.90
N ARG A 9 4.67 13.54 -3.63
CA ARG A 9 4.82 12.30 -2.88
C ARG A 9 3.51 11.53 -2.68
N LEU A 10 2.41 12.20 -2.30
CA LEU A 10 1.13 11.52 -2.11
C LEU A 10 0.63 10.96 -3.44
N VAL A 11 0.80 11.73 -4.51
CA VAL A 11 0.48 11.27 -5.88
C VAL A 11 1.31 10.05 -6.26
N ALA A 12 2.61 10.02 -5.93
CA ALA A 12 3.47 8.87 -6.25
C ALA A 12 3.12 7.61 -5.44
N LEU A 13 2.69 7.75 -4.19
CA LEU A 13 2.23 6.60 -3.38
C LEU A 13 0.89 6.04 -3.87
N ASP A 14 -0.02 6.93 -4.31
CA ASP A 14 -1.26 6.49 -4.95
C ASP A 14 -0.98 5.83 -6.31
N ALA A 15 -0.04 6.38 -7.10
CA ALA A 15 0.44 5.76 -8.33
C ALA A 15 1.05 4.36 -8.09
N LEU A 16 1.83 4.18 -7.02
CA LEU A 16 2.35 2.86 -6.64
C LEU A 16 1.22 1.86 -6.34
N ARG A 17 0.13 2.30 -5.71
CA ARG A 17 -1.08 1.48 -5.54
C ARG A 17 -1.67 1.07 -6.89
N GLY A 18 -1.75 2.01 -7.83
CA GLY A 18 -2.23 1.74 -9.17
C GLY A 18 -1.39 0.69 -9.89
N VAL A 19 -0.06 0.85 -9.86
CA VAL A 19 0.88 -0.13 -10.43
C VAL A 19 0.70 -1.49 -9.78
N ALA A 20 0.62 -1.56 -8.45
CA ALA A 20 0.43 -2.80 -7.72
C ALA A 20 -0.88 -3.51 -8.10
N ALA A 21 -1.99 -2.76 -8.25
CA ALA A 21 -3.28 -3.34 -8.67
C ALA A 21 -3.23 -3.89 -10.11
N VAL A 22 -2.55 -3.19 -11.03
CA VAL A 22 -2.34 -3.67 -12.40
C VAL A 22 -1.48 -4.94 -12.40
N VAL A 23 -0.41 -5.01 -11.62
CA VAL A 23 0.42 -6.23 -11.50
C VAL A 23 -0.40 -7.40 -10.96
N VAL A 24 -1.30 -7.17 -10.00
CA VAL A 24 -2.21 -8.22 -9.49
C VAL A 24 -3.18 -8.68 -10.59
N LEU A 25 -3.76 -7.77 -11.36
CA LEU A 25 -4.61 -8.11 -12.50
C LEU A 25 -3.84 -8.94 -13.53
N VAL A 26 -2.67 -8.47 -13.97
CA VAL A 26 -1.83 -9.15 -14.97
C VAL A 26 -1.35 -10.51 -14.46
N HIS A 27 -1.07 -10.65 -13.17
CA HIS A 27 -0.78 -11.94 -12.55
C HIS A 27 -1.93 -12.93 -12.74
N HIS A 28 -3.16 -12.56 -12.34
CA HIS A 28 -4.31 -13.47 -12.46
C HIS A 28 -4.62 -13.80 -13.92
N VAL A 29 -4.49 -12.82 -14.81
CA VAL A 29 -4.61 -13.04 -16.26
C VAL A 29 -3.57 -14.04 -16.75
N SER A 30 -2.30 -13.91 -16.37
CA SER A 30 -1.25 -14.83 -16.76
C SER A 30 -1.46 -16.26 -16.27
N MET A 31 -2.13 -16.41 -15.12
CA MET A 31 -2.47 -17.73 -14.55
C MET A 31 -3.51 -18.51 -15.35
N THR A 32 -4.25 -17.86 -16.26
CA THR A 32 -5.16 -18.56 -17.19
C THR A 32 -4.39 -19.31 -18.28
N ALA A 33 -3.13 -18.96 -18.56
CA ALA A 33 -2.25 -19.68 -19.46
C ALA A 33 -1.77 -21.00 -18.81
N PRO A 34 -1.99 -22.18 -19.42
CA PRO A 34 -1.63 -23.47 -18.82
C PRO A 34 -0.14 -23.61 -18.51
N SER A 35 0.73 -23.15 -19.41
CA SER A 35 2.20 -23.20 -19.23
C SER A 35 2.67 -22.34 -18.06
N VAL A 36 2.04 -21.17 -17.86
CA VAL A 36 2.34 -20.28 -16.74
C VAL A 36 1.84 -20.85 -15.43
N SER A 37 0.60 -21.34 -15.39
CA SER A 37 0.02 -21.92 -14.18
C SER A 37 0.73 -23.21 -13.75
N ALA A 38 1.20 -24.02 -14.69
CA ALA A 38 2.04 -25.19 -14.41
C ALA A 38 3.42 -24.78 -13.82
N ALA A 39 4.10 -23.81 -14.46
CA ALA A 39 5.38 -23.29 -13.97
C ALA A 39 5.26 -22.62 -12.58
N TYR A 40 4.10 -21.99 -12.30
CA TYR A 40 3.80 -21.42 -11.00
C TYR A 40 3.64 -22.50 -9.90
N GLN A 41 3.06 -23.64 -10.23
CA GLN A 41 2.89 -24.75 -9.28
C GLN A 41 4.21 -25.53 -9.06
N SER A 42 4.95 -25.79 -10.13
CA SER A 42 6.23 -26.49 -10.07
C SER A 42 7.24 -25.85 -11.03
N SER A 43 8.46 -25.62 -10.51
CA SER A 43 9.60 -25.21 -11.33
C SER A 43 10.28 -26.37 -12.04
N ALA A 44 9.94 -27.62 -11.68
CA ALA A 44 10.48 -28.80 -12.32
C ALA A 44 10.06 -28.85 -13.80
N ASN A 45 11.02 -29.15 -14.67
CA ASN A 45 10.79 -29.31 -16.11
C ASN A 45 10.27 -28.06 -16.86
N VAL A 46 10.44 -26.87 -16.28
CA VAL A 46 10.15 -25.62 -16.99
C VAL A 46 11.28 -25.32 -17.99
N ALA A 47 10.98 -25.44 -19.27
CA ALA A 47 11.99 -25.18 -20.32
C ALA A 47 12.42 -23.70 -20.26
N ILE A 48 13.74 -23.47 -20.29
CA ILE A 48 14.32 -22.12 -20.35
C ILE A 48 13.81 -21.42 -21.60
N PHE A 49 13.52 -20.13 -21.49
CA PHE A 49 12.94 -19.26 -22.53
C PHE A 49 11.49 -19.63 -22.94
N SER A 50 10.84 -20.60 -22.31
CA SER A 50 9.38 -20.80 -22.49
C SER A 50 8.57 -19.65 -21.89
N THR A 51 7.30 -19.51 -22.28
CA THR A 51 6.39 -18.53 -21.69
C THR A 51 6.29 -18.71 -20.16
N GLY A 52 6.21 -19.96 -19.69
CA GLY A 52 6.21 -20.28 -18.26
C GLY A 52 7.48 -19.76 -17.57
N TRP A 53 8.65 -19.95 -18.16
CA TRP A 53 9.93 -19.47 -17.63
C TRP A 53 9.98 -17.94 -17.57
N TRP A 54 9.65 -17.26 -18.66
CA TRP A 54 9.67 -15.79 -18.69
C TRP A 54 8.77 -15.17 -17.62
N VAL A 55 7.57 -15.68 -17.45
CA VAL A 55 6.56 -15.11 -16.55
C VAL A 55 6.83 -15.49 -15.07
N THR A 56 7.45 -16.64 -14.79
CA THR A 56 7.57 -17.13 -13.41
C THR A 56 9.00 -17.17 -12.87
N LEU A 57 10.01 -17.52 -13.68
CA LEU A 57 11.36 -17.83 -13.23
C LEU A 57 12.42 -16.85 -13.74
N SER A 58 12.04 -15.82 -14.47
CA SER A 58 12.93 -14.77 -14.97
C SER A 58 12.74 -13.45 -14.23
N PRO A 59 13.62 -12.45 -14.42
CA PRO A 59 13.42 -11.10 -13.90
C PRO A 59 12.10 -10.44 -14.34
N MET A 60 11.49 -10.87 -15.48
CA MET A 60 10.16 -10.39 -15.90
C MET A 60 9.05 -10.75 -14.91
N LYS A 61 9.29 -11.71 -14.01
CA LYS A 61 8.37 -12.05 -12.92
C LYS A 61 7.88 -10.84 -12.14
N ILE A 62 8.66 -9.75 -12.07
CA ILE A 62 8.26 -8.53 -11.39
C ILE A 62 6.94 -7.94 -11.94
N LEU A 63 6.69 -8.09 -13.24
CA LEU A 63 5.46 -7.62 -13.91
C LEU A 63 4.25 -8.53 -13.62
N PHE A 64 4.49 -9.73 -13.12
CA PHE A 64 3.49 -10.78 -12.83
C PHE A 64 3.51 -11.19 -11.35
N ALA A 65 4.11 -10.38 -10.49
CA ALA A 65 4.32 -10.67 -9.07
C ALA A 65 3.13 -10.28 -8.19
N GLY A 66 1.91 -10.73 -8.54
CA GLY A 66 0.67 -10.34 -7.86
C GLY A 66 0.70 -10.52 -6.34
N PRO A 67 0.95 -11.73 -5.80
CA PRO A 67 1.03 -11.96 -4.35
C PRO A 67 2.12 -11.14 -3.67
N GLU A 68 3.22 -10.88 -4.35
CA GLU A 68 4.32 -10.06 -3.86
C GLU A 68 3.92 -8.59 -3.75
N PHE A 69 3.19 -8.07 -4.74
CA PHE A 69 2.69 -6.69 -4.70
C PHE A 69 1.58 -6.47 -3.66
N VAL A 70 0.91 -7.52 -3.19
CA VAL A 70 0.04 -7.44 -2.00
C VAL A 70 0.85 -7.05 -0.75
N LEU A 71 2.09 -7.54 -0.60
CA LEU A 71 2.96 -7.10 0.50
C LEU A 71 3.36 -5.63 0.37
N VAL A 72 3.53 -5.12 -0.86
CA VAL A 72 3.72 -3.68 -1.09
C VAL A 72 2.49 -2.89 -0.61
N PHE A 73 1.25 -3.38 -0.85
CA PHE A 73 0.04 -2.77 -0.28
C PHE A 73 0.06 -2.78 1.25
N PHE A 74 0.51 -3.86 1.89
CA PHE A 74 0.56 -3.93 3.36
C PHE A 74 1.54 -2.92 3.96
N VAL A 75 2.76 -2.83 3.43
CA VAL A 75 3.74 -1.82 3.86
C VAL A 75 3.21 -0.41 3.61
N LEU A 76 2.62 -0.17 2.44
CA LEU A 76 2.05 1.12 2.08
C LEU A 76 0.88 1.51 2.99
N SER A 77 -0.01 0.57 3.31
CA SER A 77 -1.11 0.78 4.25
C SER A 77 -0.59 1.10 5.65
N GLY A 78 0.40 0.35 6.16
CA GLY A 78 1.07 0.66 7.42
C GLY A 78 1.67 2.07 7.44
N PHE A 79 2.33 2.47 6.36
CA PHE A 79 2.91 3.80 6.23
C PHE A 79 1.87 4.91 6.21
N VAL A 80 0.87 4.83 5.33
CA VAL A 80 -0.10 5.91 5.12
C VAL A 80 -1.05 6.06 6.32
N LEU A 81 -1.52 4.93 6.87
CA LEU A 81 -2.45 4.94 8.01
C LEU A 81 -1.79 5.51 9.27
N VAL A 82 -0.55 5.13 9.55
CA VAL A 82 0.17 5.61 10.74
C VAL A 82 0.64 7.06 10.56
N LEU A 83 1.01 7.46 9.35
CA LEU A 83 1.48 8.83 9.08
C LEU A 83 0.40 9.89 9.38
N SER A 84 -0.87 9.59 9.13
CA SER A 84 -1.99 10.51 9.33
C SER A 84 -2.14 10.97 10.79
N PRO A 85 -2.28 10.08 11.80
CA PRO A 85 -2.33 10.48 13.20
C PRO A 85 -1.02 11.09 13.68
N LEU A 86 0.15 10.60 13.23
CA LEU A 86 1.44 11.14 13.66
C LEU A 86 1.60 12.62 13.31
N ARG A 87 1.10 13.08 12.18
CA ARG A 87 1.13 14.49 11.79
C ARG A 87 0.33 15.40 12.72
N ARG A 88 -0.65 14.86 13.46
CA ARG A 88 -1.51 15.58 14.39
C ARG A 88 -1.08 15.43 15.86
N TRP A 89 -0.04 14.65 16.15
CA TRP A 89 0.43 14.40 17.51
C TRP A 89 1.27 15.57 18.02
N PRO A 90 0.86 16.27 19.12
CA PRO A 90 1.46 17.53 19.54
C PRO A 90 2.97 17.45 19.86
N TRP A 91 3.42 16.36 20.51
CA TRP A 91 4.82 16.18 20.92
C TRP A 91 5.73 15.58 19.83
N MET A 92 5.21 15.23 18.66
CA MET A 92 6.01 14.91 17.48
C MET A 92 6.39 16.16 16.69
N ARG A 93 5.80 17.32 17.00
CA ARG A 93 6.23 18.59 16.47
C ARG A 93 7.50 18.98 17.22
N ARG A 94 8.61 19.13 16.52
CA ARG A 94 9.73 19.91 17.06
C ARG A 94 9.18 21.31 17.35
N PRO A 95 9.50 21.93 18.54
CA PRO A 95 9.46 23.38 18.62
C PRO A 95 10.26 23.88 17.40
N ALA A 96 9.73 24.89 16.69
CA ALA A 96 10.55 25.64 15.75
C ALA A 96 11.88 25.94 16.47
N PRO A 97 13.04 25.81 15.81
CA PRO A 97 14.27 26.32 16.42
C PRO A 97 13.93 27.73 16.89
N ALA A 98 14.01 27.98 18.20
CA ALA A 98 14.01 29.33 18.68
C ALA A 98 15.14 29.95 17.86
N ASP A 99 14.79 30.94 17.03
CA ASP A 99 15.79 31.77 16.39
C ASP A 99 16.70 32.17 17.54
N THR A 100 17.88 31.58 17.58
CA THR A 100 18.98 32.09 18.38
C THR A 100 19.13 33.50 17.87
N ALA A 101 18.56 34.42 18.62
CA ALA A 101 18.85 35.83 18.45
C ALA A 101 20.39 35.90 18.38
N ALA A 102 20.89 36.02 17.18
CA ALA A 102 22.29 36.27 16.97
C ALA A 102 22.58 37.54 17.75
N GLY A 103 23.29 37.35 18.84
CA GLY A 103 23.92 38.48 19.53
C GLY A 103 24.75 39.21 18.50
N THR A 104 24.25 40.33 18.05
CA THR A 104 25.05 41.31 17.33
C THR A 104 26.00 41.91 18.36
N ASP A 105 27.19 41.33 18.46
CA ASP A 105 28.35 42.05 18.99
C ASP A 105 28.56 43.24 18.08
N THR A 106 28.00 44.40 18.49
CA THR A 106 28.31 45.68 17.89
C THR A 106 29.55 46.22 18.57
N PRO A 107 30.68 46.46 17.86
CA PRO A 107 31.78 47.15 18.44
C PRO A 107 31.38 48.62 18.75
N ALA A 108 31.66 49.05 19.96
CA ALA A 108 31.48 50.42 20.40
C ALA A 108 32.32 51.35 19.58
N GLY A 109 31.72 52.44 19.07
CA GLY A 109 32.47 53.64 18.66
C GLY A 109 32.01 54.28 17.36
N SER A 110 31.04 55.17 17.42
CA SER A 110 31.04 56.50 16.77
C SER A 110 29.75 57.29 17.06
N PRO A 111 29.82 58.61 17.30
CA PRO A 111 28.66 59.36 17.81
C PRO A 111 27.67 59.75 16.70
N ALA A 112 26.41 59.85 17.11
CA ALA A 112 25.28 60.22 16.32
C ALA A 112 25.23 61.69 15.85
N PRO A 113 24.47 62.04 14.80
CA PRO A 113 23.67 63.25 14.79
C PRO A 113 22.19 62.95 14.98
N ALA A 114 21.59 63.76 15.84
CA ALA A 114 20.16 63.78 16.14
C ALA A 114 19.33 64.33 14.97
N THR A 115 18.29 63.62 14.56
CA THR A 115 17.05 64.29 14.11
C THR A 115 15.88 63.34 14.44
N ALA A 116 14.89 63.88 15.09
CA ALA A 116 13.67 63.28 15.54
C ALA A 116 12.76 63.00 14.36
N ASP A 117 12.19 61.80 14.34
CA ASP A 117 10.81 61.56 13.90
C ASP A 117 10.25 60.32 14.61
N THR A 118 9.33 60.56 15.53
CA THR A 118 8.66 59.57 16.37
C THR A 118 7.61 58.85 15.55
N ALA A 119 7.98 57.71 14.97
CA ALA A 119 6.97 56.72 14.55
C ALA A 119 6.55 55.90 15.79
N PRO A 120 5.24 55.62 15.97
CA PRO A 120 4.77 54.85 17.12
C PRO A 120 5.35 53.44 17.05
N ALA A 121 6.00 53.00 18.11
CA ALA A 121 6.46 51.63 18.27
C ALA A 121 5.24 50.71 18.25
N VAL A 122 5.05 49.93 17.18
CA VAL A 122 4.13 48.83 17.15
C VAL A 122 4.68 47.78 18.10
N THR A 123 4.16 47.75 19.32
CA THR A 123 4.33 46.63 20.24
C THR A 123 3.67 45.42 19.64
N LEU A 124 4.46 44.58 18.96
CA LEU A 124 4.05 43.25 18.56
C LEU A 124 3.80 42.44 19.84
N ASP A 125 2.53 42.20 20.15
CA ASP A 125 2.14 41.33 21.26
C ASP A 125 2.66 39.91 20.94
N PRO A 126 3.63 39.35 21.69
CA PRO A 126 4.19 38.04 21.42
C PRO A 126 3.17 36.92 21.61
N ALA A 127 2.01 37.19 22.21
CA ALA A 127 0.91 36.22 22.36
C ALA A 127 0.02 36.12 21.13
N ALA A 128 0.07 37.08 20.17
CA ALA A 128 -0.86 37.16 19.05
C ALA A 128 -0.51 36.25 17.84
N THR A 129 0.63 35.55 17.84
CA THR A 129 1.09 34.77 16.66
C THR A 129 1.11 33.24 16.86
N ALA A 130 0.77 32.74 18.04
CA ALA A 130 0.67 31.30 18.26
C ALA A 130 -0.68 30.79 17.69
N SER A 131 -0.67 30.28 16.47
CA SER A 131 -1.81 29.53 15.95
C SER A 131 -2.19 28.43 16.94
N PRO A 132 -3.49 28.26 17.24
CA PRO A 132 -3.93 27.22 18.18
C PRO A 132 -3.41 25.85 17.71
N PRO A 133 -2.99 24.98 18.63
CA PRO A 133 -2.51 23.65 18.28
C PRO A 133 -3.63 22.93 17.49
N PRO A 134 -3.30 22.22 16.41
CA PRO A 134 -4.31 21.47 15.68
C PRO A 134 -4.97 20.46 16.61
N PRO A 135 -6.26 20.20 16.43
CA PRO A 135 -7.02 19.27 17.27
C PRO A 135 -6.37 17.90 17.28
N ALA A 136 -6.48 17.21 18.40
CA ALA A 136 -6.01 15.83 18.58
C ALA A 136 -6.64 14.92 17.51
N TYR A 137 -5.98 13.80 17.22
CA TYR A 137 -6.51 12.83 16.27
C TYR A 137 -7.78 12.17 16.83
N ASP A 138 -8.87 12.34 16.12
CA ASP A 138 -10.17 11.83 16.52
C ASP A 138 -10.32 10.35 16.15
N TRP A 139 -10.08 9.48 17.11
CA TRP A 139 -10.21 8.03 16.96
C TRP A 139 -11.64 7.56 16.80
N LEU A 140 -12.61 8.22 17.45
CA LEU A 140 -14.03 7.88 17.35
C LEU A 140 -14.55 8.15 15.93
N ALA A 141 -14.09 9.24 15.30
CA ALA A 141 -14.40 9.53 13.92
C ALA A 141 -13.63 8.65 12.92
N TYR A 142 -12.48 8.09 13.30
CA TYR A 142 -11.66 7.25 12.43
C TYR A 142 -12.35 5.93 12.09
N TYR A 143 -12.83 5.18 13.11
CA TYR A 143 -13.38 3.85 12.91
C TYR A 143 -14.58 3.81 11.94
N PRO A 144 -15.65 4.60 12.13
CA PRO A 144 -16.77 4.61 11.21
C PRO A 144 -16.34 4.99 9.78
N ARG A 145 -15.45 5.98 9.65
CA ARG A 145 -14.91 6.36 8.33
C ARG A 145 -14.20 5.22 7.64
N ARG A 146 -13.38 4.47 8.38
CA ARG A 146 -12.59 3.38 7.83
C ARG A 146 -13.47 2.19 7.46
N ILE A 147 -14.36 1.78 8.37
CA ILE A 147 -15.27 0.66 8.16
C ILE A 147 -16.18 0.92 6.95
N ILE A 148 -16.86 2.07 6.89
CA ILE A 148 -17.76 2.41 5.78
C ILE A 148 -17.00 2.43 4.45
N ARG A 149 -15.81 3.02 4.44
CA ARG A 149 -14.98 3.13 3.23
C ARG A 149 -14.56 1.78 2.67
N LEU A 150 -14.32 0.77 3.53
CA LEU A 150 -13.90 -0.57 3.10
C LEU A 150 -15.10 -1.48 2.88
N ALA A 151 -16.05 -1.51 3.84
CA ALA A 151 -17.13 -2.49 3.83
C ALA A 151 -18.11 -2.29 2.66
N ILE A 152 -18.53 -1.06 2.36
CA ILE A 152 -19.50 -0.82 1.27
C ILE A 152 -18.99 -1.34 -0.08
N PRO A 153 -17.77 -0.96 -0.55
CA PRO A 153 -17.26 -1.51 -1.80
C PRO A 153 -17.08 -3.03 -1.80
N VAL A 154 -16.67 -3.61 -0.65
CA VAL A 154 -16.51 -5.07 -0.55
C VAL A 154 -17.86 -5.79 -0.62
N VAL A 155 -18.87 -5.36 0.13
CA VAL A 155 -20.22 -5.92 0.06
C VAL A 155 -20.75 -5.89 -1.37
N VAL A 156 -20.62 -4.75 -2.05
CA VAL A 156 -21.04 -4.61 -3.45
C VAL A 156 -20.22 -5.55 -4.35
N SER A 157 -18.90 -5.68 -4.15
CA SER A 157 -18.07 -6.57 -4.97
C SER A 157 -18.43 -8.05 -4.81
N VAL A 158 -18.75 -8.49 -3.58
CA VAL A 158 -19.21 -9.86 -3.31
C VAL A 158 -20.57 -10.10 -3.97
N ALA A 159 -21.51 -9.16 -3.84
CA ALA A 159 -22.82 -9.26 -4.47
C ALA A 159 -22.71 -9.30 -6.01
N LEU A 160 -21.88 -8.46 -6.61
CA LEU A 160 -21.63 -8.45 -8.04
C LEU A 160 -20.94 -9.74 -8.51
N ALA A 161 -19.97 -10.26 -7.75
CA ALA A 161 -19.30 -11.51 -8.06
C ALA A 161 -20.26 -12.70 -7.98
N ALA A 162 -21.09 -12.77 -6.94
CA ALA A 162 -22.12 -13.79 -6.78
C ALA A 162 -23.14 -13.75 -7.92
N ALA A 163 -23.68 -12.56 -8.23
CA ALA A 163 -24.61 -12.38 -9.36
C ALA A 163 -23.97 -12.78 -10.70
N TRP A 164 -22.70 -12.42 -10.90
CA TRP A 164 -21.96 -12.80 -12.10
C TRP A 164 -21.76 -14.31 -12.21
N ILE A 165 -21.45 -15.01 -11.12
CA ILE A 165 -21.29 -16.47 -11.09
C ILE A 165 -22.63 -17.19 -11.32
N LEU A 166 -23.76 -16.62 -10.87
CA LEU A 166 -25.10 -17.16 -11.19
C LEU A 166 -25.43 -17.07 -12.68
N LEU A 167 -24.99 -15.99 -13.34
CA LEU A 167 -25.19 -15.81 -14.79
C LEU A 167 -24.21 -16.62 -15.63
N VAL A 168 -22.95 -16.73 -15.18
CA VAL A 168 -21.87 -17.46 -15.87
C VAL A 168 -21.17 -18.35 -14.84
N PRO A 169 -21.67 -19.58 -14.61
CA PRO A 169 -21.13 -20.49 -13.62
C PRO A 169 -19.65 -20.82 -13.89
N ARG A 170 -18.88 -20.90 -12.82
CA ARG A 170 -17.49 -21.34 -12.89
C ARG A 170 -17.43 -22.84 -13.03
N THR A 171 -16.81 -23.31 -14.10
CA THR A 171 -16.70 -24.74 -14.42
C THR A 171 -15.38 -25.35 -13.97
N GLY A 172 -14.38 -24.52 -13.67
CA GLY A 172 -13.01 -24.98 -13.44
C GLY A 172 -12.30 -25.48 -14.70
N ALA A 173 -12.90 -25.28 -15.88
CA ALA A 173 -12.29 -25.67 -17.14
C ALA A 173 -11.04 -24.83 -17.44
N GLY A 174 -9.96 -25.49 -17.87
CA GLY A 174 -8.69 -24.82 -18.22
C GLY A 174 -7.48 -25.50 -17.56
N GLY A 175 -6.43 -24.73 -17.31
CA GLY A 175 -5.22 -25.23 -16.67
C GLY A 175 -5.40 -25.49 -15.17
N ALA A 176 -4.34 -25.99 -14.51
CA ALA A 176 -4.37 -26.41 -13.11
C ALA A 176 -4.74 -25.29 -12.11
N TRP A 177 -4.51 -24.02 -12.45
CA TRP A 177 -4.99 -22.90 -11.64
C TRP A 177 -6.49 -22.70 -11.81
N MET A 178 -6.99 -22.76 -13.05
CA MET A 178 -8.41 -22.61 -13.35
C MET A 178 -9.25 -23.71 -12.67
N ALA A 179 -8.74 -24.95 -12.62
CA ALA A 179 -9.41 -26.07 -11.94
C ALA A 179 -9.68 -25.78 -10.45
N LYS A 180 -8.82 -24.97 -9.79
CA LYS A 180 -9.01 -24.52 -8.40
C LYS A 180 -10.06 -23.41 -8.25
N GLN A 181 -10.50 -22.81 -9.37
CA GLN A 181 -11.51 -21.75 -9.38
C GLN A 181 -12.92 -22.27 -9.72
N GLY A 182 -13.17 -23.57 -9.54
CA GLY A 182 -14.45 -24.22 -9.79
C GLY A 182 -15.60 -23.66 -8.94
N SER A 183 -16.69 -24.40 -8.82
CA SER A 183 -17.94 -23.92 -8.20
C SER A 183 -17.76 -23.37 -6.78
N PRO A 184 -17.85 -22.04 -6.58
CA PRO A 184 -17.79 -21.44 -5.25
C PRO A 184 -19.11 -21.67 -4.50
N ASP A 185 -19.05 -21.63 -3.17
CA ASP A 185 -20.23 -21.66 -2.31
C ASP A 185 -20.96 -20.32 -2.34
N LEU A 186 -22.13 -20.26 -2.99
CA LEU A 186 -23.00 -19.10 -3.05
C LEU A 186 -24.04 -19.04 -1.90
N GLY A 187 -23.93 -19.91 -0.91
CA GLY A 187 -24.78 -19.88 0.27
C GLY A 187 -24.67 -18.56 1.01
N LEU A 188 -25.81 -18.04 1.54
CA LEU A 188 -25.87 -16.76 2.22
C LEU A 188 -24.83 -16.64 3.34
N GLY A 189 -24.58 -17.71 4.09
CA GLY A 189 -23.60 -17.74 5.15
C GLY A 189 -22.17 -17.46 4.65
N ASN A 190 -21.78 -18.04 3.50
CA ASN A 190 -20.50 -17.80 2.88
C ASN A 190 -20.39 -16.37 2.33
N LEU A 191 -21.44 -15.88 1.64
CA LEU A 191 -21.48 -14.52 1.13
C LEU A 191 -21.37 -13.48 2.23
N LEU A 192 -22.06 -13.65 3.36
CA LEU A 192 -21.96 -12.78 4.52
C LEU A 192 -20.57 -12.84 5.17
N ARG A 193 -19.97 -14.03 5.23
CA ARG A 193 -18.59 -14.21 5.73
C ARG A 193 -17.60 -13.45 4.87
N GLU A 194 -17.65 -13.59 3.55
CA GLU A 194 -16.76 -12.87 2.64
C GLU A 194 -16.98 -11.35 2.68
N ALA A 195 -18.24 -10.92 2.75
CA ALA A 195 -18.60 -9.51 2.84
C ALA A 195 -18.16 -8.86 4.16
N SER A 196 -18.02 -9.61 5.25
CA SER A 196 -17.63 -9.09 6.56
C SER A 196 -16.18 -8.62 6.65
N ILE A 197 -15.28 -9.15 5.83
CA ILE A 197 -13.83 -8.88 5.78
C ILE A 197 -13.08 -9.21 7.09
N VAL A 198 -13.73 -9.76 8.11
CA VAL A 198 -13.13 -9.94 9.44
C VAL A 198 -13.09 -11.41 9.86
N GLY A 199 -14.02 -12.19 9.38
CA GLY A 199 -14.32 -13.53 9.89
C GLY A 199 -13.81 -14.69 9.03
N TYR A 200 -12.69 -14.57 8.33
CA TYR A 200 -12.21 -15.68 7.50
C TYR A 200 -11.60 -16.81 8.32
N THR A 201 -12.23 -17.98 8.21
CA THR A 201 -11.57 -19.26 8.39
C THR A 201 -11.37 -19.85 6.99
N GLY A 202 -10.18 -19.75 6.45
CA GLY A 202 -9.89 -20.18 5.08
C GLY A 202 -9.92 -19.03 4.05
N ARG A 203 -9.70 -19.35 2.79
CA ARG A 203 -9.68 -18.36 1.70
C ARG A 203 -11.09 -18.12 1.17
N PRO A 204 -11.43 -16.87 0.78
CA PRO A 204 -12.64 -16.58 0.02
C PRO A 204 -12.64 -17.36 -1.30
N ASP A 205 -13.79 -17.85 -1.74
CA ASP A 205 -13.93 -18.59 -3.00
C ASP A 205 -14.80 -17.85 -4.02
N VAL A 206 -15.71 -17.00 -3.58
CA VAL A 206 -16.51 -16.14 -4.46
C VAL A 206 -15.64 -15.04 -5.04
N ASN A 207 -14.88 -14.35 -4.18
CA ASN A 207 -13.93 -13.32 -4.59
C ASN A 207 -12.58 -13.50 -3.87
N PRO A 208 -11.73 -14.44 -4.33
CA PRO A 208 -10.48 -14.81 -3.67
C PRO A 208 -9.54 -13.66 -3.26
N PRO A 209 -9.37 -12.55 -4.03
CA PRO A 209 -8.53 -11.43 -3.62
C PRO A 209 -8.87 -10.81 -2.26
N LEU A 210 -10.09 -10.99 -1.75
CA LEU A 210 -10.53 -10.44 -0.45
C LEU A 210 -9.71 -10.95 0.74
N TRP A 211 -8.97 -12.07 0.62
CA TRP A 211 -8.13 -12.60 1.69
C TRP A 211 -7.17 -11.55 2.27
N SER A 212 -6.62 -10.69 1.43
CA SER A 212 -5.66 -9.65 1.86
C SER A 212 -6.33 -8.48 2.58
N LEU A 213 -7.60 -8.18 2.24
CA LEU A 213 -8.35 -7.11 2.89
C LEU A 213 -8.71 -7.44 4.34
N ALA A 214 -8.78 -8.73 4.71
CA ALA A 214 -8.90 -9.13 6.10
C ALA A 214 -7.71 -8.61 6.93
N TRP A 215 -6.48 -8.77 6.46
CA TRP A 215 -5.29 -8.24 7.13
C TRP A 215 -5.27 -6.72 7.19
N GLU A 216 -5.71 -6.05 6.13
CA GLU A 216 -5.83 -4.59 6.12
C GLU A 216 -6.89 -4.10 7.11
N MET A 217 -8.02 -4.81 7.23
CA MET A 217 -9.05 -4.49 8.21
C MET A 217 -8.54 -4.70 9.64
N TRP A 218 -7.91 -5.83 9.95
CA TRP A 218 -7.32 -6.09 11.26
C TRP A 218 -6.30 -5.02 11.64
N PHE A 219 -5.37 -4.68 10.74
CA PHE A 219 -4.42 -3.59 10.99
C PHE A 219 -5.12 -2.25 11.20
N SER A 220 -6.19 -1.97 10.44
CA SER A 220 -6.98 -0.74 10.59
C SER A 220 -7.68 -0.66 11.95
N LEU A 221 -8.20 -1.77 12.46
CA LEU A 221 -8.81 -1.84 13.80
C LEU A 221 -7.75 -1.68 14.89
N LEU A 222 -6.56 -2.22 14.69
CA LEU A 222 -5.42 -2.12 15.62
C LEU A 222 -4.56 -0.86 15.40
N LEU A 223 -5.01 0.10 14.57
CA LEU A 223 -4.22 1.29 14.23
C LEU A 223 -3.69 2.07 15.43
N PRO A 224 -4.46 2.29 16.55
CA PRO A 224 -3.90 2.97 17.72
C PRO A 224 -2.67 2.25 18.28
N VAL A 225 -2.71 0.91 18.33
CA VAL A 225 -1.57 0.09 18.76
C VAL A 225 -0.39 0.28 17.80
N GLY A 226 -0.66 0.27 16.49
CA GLY A 226 0.36 0.52 15.46
C GLY A 226 1.02 1.91 15.59
N VAL A 227 0.26 2.95 15.95
CA VAL A 227 0.78 4.29 16.19
C VAL A 227 1.64 4.32 17.46
N ILE A 228 1.15 3.76 18.57
CA ILE A 228 1.90 3.67 19.83
C ILE A 228 3.20 2.90 19.61
N PHE A 229 3.14 1.75 18.94
CA PHE A 229 4.30 0.97 18.57
C PHE A 229 5.31 1.81 17.79
N ALA A 230 4.88 2.49 16.72
CA ALA A 230 5.75 3.28 15.86
C ALA A 230 6.46 4.42 16.62
N VAL A 231 5.77 5.04 17.58
CA VAL A 231 6.32 6.09 18.44
C VAL A 231 7.29 5.53 19.48
N ALA A 232 6.87 4.52 20.22
CA ALA A 232 7.66 3.92 21.30
C ALA A 232 8.98 3.31 20.79
N THR A 233 8.95 2.74 19.58
CA THR A 233 10.09 2.04 18.98
C THR A 233 11.03 2.91 18.16
N ARG A 234 10.70 4.21 18.00
CA ARG A 234 11.40 5.15 17.11
C ARG A 234 12.92 5.25 17.38
N ARG A 235 13.35 5.18 18.64
CA ARG A 235 14.78 5.25 19.01
C ARG A 235 15.56 3.97 18.65
N TRP A 236 14.88 2.83 18.61
CA TRP A 236 15.44 1.50 18.34
C TRP A 236 15.02 0.96 16.98
N THR A 237 14.79 1.84 15.99
CA THR A 237 14.22 1.49 14.68
C THR A 237 14.92 0.31 14.02
N LEU A 238 16.26 0.24 14.02
CA LEU A 238 16.99 -0.86 13.38
C LEU A 238 16.75 -2.21 14.07
N ALA A 239 16.72 -2.23 15.40
CA ALA A 239 16.42 -3.45 16.16
C ALA A 239 14.99 -3.93 15.86
N TRP A 240 14.03 -3.02 15.78
CA TRP A 240 12.64 -3.37 15.43
C TRP A 240 12.47 -3.80 13.99
N VAL A 241 13.19 -3.18 13.04
CA VAL A 241 13.23 -3.66 11.66
C VAL A 241 13.77 -5.10 11.62
N ALA A 242 14.88 -5.38 12.30
CA ALA A 242 15.44 -6.73 12.37
C ALA A 242 14.46 -7.73 13.01
N LEU A 243 13.80 -7.34 14.11
CA LEU A 243 12.80 -8.18 14.78
C LEU A 243 11.60 -8.47 13.89
N LEU A 244 11.03 -7.46 13.20
CA LEU A 244 9.91 -7.65 12.29
C LEU A 244 10.28 -8.55 11.10
N LEU A 245 11.49 -8.38 10.54
CA LEU A 245 11.98 -9.26 9.48
C LEU A 245 12.18 -10.70 9.98
N ALA A 246 12.77 -10.88 11.16
CA ALA A 246 12.91 -12.20 11.78
C ALA A 246 11.54 -12.85 12.04
N THR A 247 10.57 -12.08 12.59
CA THR A 247 9.20 -12.56 12.82
C THR A 247 8.54 -13.00 11.51
N SER A 248 8.69 -12.21 10.44
CA SER A 248 8.16 -12.58 9.12
C SER A 248 8.81 -13.83 8.57
N THR A 249 10.14 -13.96 8.71
CA THR A 249 10.88 -15.16 8.30
C THR A 249 10.39 -16.41 9.04
N ILE A 250 10.23 -16.31 10.36
CA ILE A 250 9.66 -17.38 11.19
C ILE A 250 8.22 -17.70 10.70
N GLY A 251 7.43 -16.69 10.36
CA GLY A 251 6.10 -16.87 9.81
C GLY A 251 6.10 -17.72 8.53
N TYR A 252 7.03 -17.46 7.60
CA TYR A 252 7.18 -18.26 6.38
C TYR A 252 7.66 -19.69 6.67
N LEU A 253 8.55 -19.89 7.63
CA LEU A 253 9.01 -21.21 8.04
C LEU A 253 7.90 -22.03 8.70
N LEU A 254 7.03 -21.40 9.51
CA LEU A 254 5.96 -22.08 10.25
C LEU A 254 4.62 -22.13 9.48
N GLY A 255 4.50 -21.45 8.33
CA GLY A 255 3.24 -21.34 7.60
C GLY A 255 2.20 -20.48 8.31
N SER A 256 2.62 -19.56 9.21
CA SER A 256 1.72 -18.72 10.02
C SER A 256 1.43 -17.40 9.34
N GLU A 257 0.22 -17.23 8.77
CA GLU A 257 -0.16 -16.00 8.05
C GLU A 257 -0.04 -14.72 8.89
N PRO A 258 -0.44 -14.66 10.19
CA PRO A 258 -0.24 -13.46 11.01
C PRO A 258 1.23 -13.05 11.10
N LEU A 259 2.11 -14.02 11.31
CA LEU A 259 3.56 -13.76 11.41
C LEU A 259 4.16 -13.39 10.06
N MET A 260 3.62 -13.89 8.94
CA MET A 260 4.05 -13.52 7.59
C MET A 260 3.72 -12.06 7.27
N TYR A 261 2.47 -11.62 7.56
CA TYR A 261 1.91 -10.41 6.96
C TYR A 261 1.89 -9.18 7.89
N LEU A 262 1.61 -9.34 9.20
CA LEU A 262 1.58 -8.21 10.13
C LEU A 262 2.92 -7.45 10.22
N PRO A 263 4.09 -8.09 10.14
CA PRO A 263 5.36 -7.37 10.10
C PRO A 263 5.49 -6.38 8.94
N ALA A 264 4.88 -6.64 7.79
CA ALA A 264 4.91 -5.73 6.65
C ALA A 264 4.22 -4.38 6.98
N PHE A 265 3.07 -4.42 7.66
CA PHE A 265 2.43 -3.20 8.17
C PHE A 265 3.30 -2.50 9.22
N GLY A 266 3.94 -3.27 10.11
CA GLY A 266 4.87 -2.76 11.12
C GLY A 266 6.06 -2.01 10.51
N LEU A 267 6.66 -2.54 9.43
CA LEU A 267 7.71 -1.84 8.69
C LEU A 267 7.22 -0.53 8.08
N GLY A 268 6.00 -0.52 7.52
CA GLY A 268 5.35 0.69 7.06
C GLY A 268 5.15 1.71 8.18
N ALA A 269 4.72 1.28 9.36
CA ALA A 269 4.56 2.12 10.54
C ALA A 269 5.89 2.72 11.02
N LEU A 270 6.97 1.93 11.07
CA LEU A 270 8.32 2.42 11.39
C LEU A 270 8.83 3.43 10.36
N LEU A 271 8.57 3.19 9.07
CA LEU A 271 8.90 4.14 8.01
C LEU A 271 8.16 5.47 8.21
N ALA A 272 6.86 5.42 8.58
CA ALA A 272 6.06 6.60 8.89
C ALA A 272 6.61 7.38 10.09
N ALA A 273 6.94 6.69 11.19
CA ALA A 273 7.48 7.32 12.41
C ALA A 273 8.82 8.01 12.19
N ASN A 274 9.64 7.52 11.27
CA ASN A 274 10.95 8.05 10.98
C ASN A 274 10.98 8.91 9.69
N HIS A 275 9.82 9.14 9.07
CA HIS A 275 9.73 9.72 7.74
C HIS A 275 10.47 11.05 7.59
N GLU A 276 10.29 12.01 8.50
CA GLU A 276 10.96 13.31 8.45
C GLU A 276 12.49 13.19 8.52
N ARG A 277 12.98 12.37 9.46
CA ARG A 277 14.43 12.09 9.60
C ARG A 277 15.01 11.46 8.34
N LEU A 278 14.26 10.51 7.77
CA LEU A 278 14.65 9.80 6.55
C LEU A 278 14.60 10.73 5.33
N GLN A 279 13.65 11.65 5.25
CA GLN A 279 13.61 12.67 4.19
C GLN A 279 14.85 13.58 4.21
N VAL A 280 15.26 14.07 5.39
CA VAL A 280 16.48 14.87 5.52
C VAL A 280 17.72 14.09 5.10
N ARG A 281 17.83 12.83 5.52
CA ARG A 281 18.94 11.94 5.13
C ARG A 281 18.94 11.66 3.64
N SER A 282 17.77 11.36 3.08
CA SER A 282 17.57 11.14 1.65
C SER A 282 18.00 12.35 0.82
N ALA A 283 17.59 13.55 1.22
CA ALA A 283 17.98 14.78 0.53
C ALA A 283 19.50 15.01 0.56
N ARG A 284 20.16 14.73 1.70
CA ARG A 284 21.62 14.78 1.80
C ARG A 284 22.30 13.75 0.91
N LEU A 285 21.83 12.51 0.95
CA LEU A 285 22.33 11.42 0.11
C LEU A 285 22.19 11.76 -1.37
N THR A 286 21.02 12.23 -1.81
CA THR A 286 20.76 12.55 -3.22
C THR A 286 21.69 13.67 -3.75
N ARG A 287 22.16 14.57 -2.86
CA ARG A 287 23.11 15.64 -3.21
C ARG A 287 24.58 15.19 -3.20
N SER A 288 24.90 14.04 -2.61
CA SER A 288 26.26 13.50 -2.59
C SER A 288 26.67 12.92 -3.94
N ARG A 289 27.98 12.90 -4.25
CA ARG A 289 28.52 12.40 -5.52
C ARG A 289 28.10 10.94 -5.85
N GLY A 290 27.95 10.07 -4.86
CA GLY A 290 27.50 8.68 -5.01
C GLY A 290 26.02 8.46 -4.76
N GLY A 291 25.27 9.49 -4.38
CA GLY A 291 23.90 9.33 -3.86
C GLY A 291 22.90 8.77 -4.86
N THR A 292 23.00 9.15 -6.13
CA THR A 292 22.16 8.58 -7.20
C THR A 292 22.45 7.11 -7.40
N LEU A 293 23.71 6.67 -7.33
CA LEU A 293 24.07 5.25 -7.43
C LEU A 293 23.49 4.45 -6.26
N VAL A 294 23.64 4.95 -5.02
CA VAL A 294 23.07 4.29 -3.83
C VAL A 294 21.56 4.13 -3.96
N TRP A 295 20.86 5.20 -4.37
CA TRP A 295 19.41 5.12 -4.61
C TRP A 295 19.06 4.18 -5.77
N GLY A 296 19.86 4.15 -6.82
CA GLY A 296 19.70 3.21 -7.93
C GLY A 296 19.82 1.76 -7.47
N VAL A 297 20.82 1.47 -6.64
CA VAL A 297 20.98 0.13 -6.04
C VAL A 297 19.78 -0.23 -5.17
N ILE A 298 19.30 0.67 -4.31
CA ILE A 298 18.12 0.43 -3.46
C ILE A 298 16.87 0.20 -4.32
N ALA A 299 16.69 0.99 -5.38
CA ALA A 299 15.56 0.89 -6.29
C ALA A 299 15.54 -0.43 -7.08
N VAL A 300 16.70 -1.03 -7.38
CA VAL A 300 16.81 -2.34 -8.02
C VAL A 300 16.72 -3.46 -6.99
N LEU A 301 17.33 -3.29 -5.82
CA LEU A 301 17.35 -4.31 -4.76
C LEU A 301 15.95 -4.64 -4.27
N GLY A 302 15.06 -3.64 -4.14
CA GLY A 302 13.67 -3.85 -3.71
C GLY A 302 12.94 -4.86 -4.61
N PRO A 303 12.79 -4.61 -5.92
CA PRO A 303 12.22 -5.56 -6.87
C PRO A 303 12.92 -6.92 -6.90
N VAL A 304 14.24 -6.97 -6.86
CA VAL A 304 15.00 -8.24 -6.86
C VAL A 304 14.67 -9.08 -5.63
N LEU A 305 14.68 -8.50 -4.43
CA LEU A 305 14.29 -9.20 -3.20
C LEU A 305 12.82 -9.63 -3.24
N LEU A 306 11.95 -8.81 -3.82
CA LEU A 306 10.52 -9.11 -3.92
C LEU A 306 10.26 -10.40 -4.71
N ILE A 307 11.04 -10.67 -5.75
CA ILE A 307 10.88 -11.87 -6.61
C ILE A 307 11.96 -12.92 -6.41
N ALA A 308 12.85 -12.75 -5.41
CA ALA A 308 14.01 -13.63 -5.19
C ALA A 308 13.63 -15.10 -5.11
N TYR A 309 12.53 -15.44 -4.43
CA TYR A 309 12.01 -16.80 -4.38
C TYR A 309 11.86 -17.43 -5.77
N TRP A 310 11.30 -16.71 -6.71
CA TRP A 310 11.05 -17.23 -8.07
C TRP A 310 12.34 -17.41 -8.86
N LEU A 311 13.30 -16.49 -8.68
CA LEU A 311 14.60 -16.57 -9.36
C LEU A 311 15.44 -17.75 -8.86
N PHE A 312 15.34 -18.08 -7.57
CA PHE A 312 16.15 -19.13 -6.94
C PHE A 312 15.44 -20.46 -6.77
N ARG A 313 14.10 -20.50 -6.89
CA ARG A 313 13.28 -21.70 -6.74
C ARG A 313 13.74 -22.91 -7.55
N PRO A 314 14.25 -22.78 -8.80
CA PRO A 314 14.74 -23.93 -9.56
C PRO A 314 15.96 -24.60 -8.97
N VAL A 315 16.74 -23.90 -8.16
CA VAL A 315 18.06 -24.35 -7.66
C VAL A 315 18.12 -24.56 -6.15
N LEU A 316 17.18 -23.98 -5.41
CA LEU A 316 17.13 -24.11 -3.95
C LEU A 316 16.08 -25.13 -3.51
N THR A 317 16.38 -25.81 -2.40
CA THR A 317 15.47 -26.71 -1.68
C THR A 317 15.11 -26.13 -0.33
N GLU A 318 14.19 -26.77 0.41
CA GLU A 318 13.90 -26.35 1.79
C GLU A 318 15.12 -26.59 2.71
N PRO A 319 15.38 -25.73 3.70
CA PRO A 319 14.57 -24.55 4.08
C PRO A 319 14.90 -23.25 3.31
N TRP A 320 15.83 -23.29 2.37
CA TRP A 320 16.30 -22.11 1.64
C TRP A 320 15.20 -21.44 0.81
N ASN A 321 14.27 -22.24 0.28
CA ASN A 321 13.10 -21.70 -0.42
C ASN A 321 12.23 -20.84 0.50
N ALA A 322 11.96 -21.29 1.74
CA ALA A 322 11.20 -20.52 2.71
C ALA A 322 11.93 -19.21 3.10
N LEU A 323 13.26 -19.24 3.21
CA LEU A 323 14.06 -18.05 3.49
C LEU A 323 14.01 -17.05 2.32
N THR A 324 14.12 -17.51 1.07
CA THR A 324 13.98 -16.63 -0.09
C THR A 324 12.57 -16.09 -0.23
N LEU A 325 11.57 -16.85 0.18
CA LEU A 325 10.17 -16.39 0.24
C LEU A 325 9.98 -15.24 1.23
N ALA A 326 10.68 -15.26 2.37
CA ALA A 326 10.65 -14.20 3.37
C ALA A 326 11.27 -12.87 2.87
N LEU A 327 12.18 -12.92 1.88
CA LEU A 327 12.79 -11.73 1.28
C LEU A 327 11.78 -10.78 0.59
N ARG A 328 10.58 -11.26 0.32
CA ARG A 328 9.48 -10.42 -0.22
C ARG A 328 9.16 -9.23 0.69
N VAL A 329 9.24 -9.42 2.00
CA VAL A 329 8.88 -8.37 2.97
C VAL A 329 9.88 -7.21 2.98
N PRO A 330 11.21 -7.43 3.12
CA PRO A 330 12.18 -6.35 2.93
C PRO A 330 12.15 -5.77 1.51
N GLY A 331 11.89 -6.58 0.46
CA GLY A 331 11.72 -6.10 -0.90
C GLY A 331 10.59 -5.09 -1.03
N ALA A 332 9.41 -5.43 -0.49
CA ALA A 332 8.25 -4.53 -0.45
C ALA A 332 8.54 -3.24 0.34
N ALA A 333 9.23 -3.36 1.49
CA ALA A 333 9.59 -2.21 2.31
C ALA A 333 10.56 -1.25 1.58
N LEU A 334 11.55 -1.79 0.84
CA LEU A 334 12.48 -0.99 0.04
C LEU A 334 11.76 -0.28 -1.12
N ILE A 335 10.82 -0.94 -1.80
CA ILE A 335 10.01 -0.30 -2.86
C ILE A 335 9.24 0.88 -2.29
N VAL A 336 8.50 0.68 -1.19
CA VAL A 336 7.72 1.77 -0.56
C VAL A 336 8.64 2.88 -0.05
N ALA A 337 9.77 2.55 0.57
CA ALA A 337 10.75 3.53 1.03
C ALA A 337 11.34 4.34 -0.13
N THR A 338 11.66 3.70 -1.25
CA THR A 338 12.17 4.37 -2.46
C THR A 338 11.16 5.39 -2.99
N VAL A 339 9.89 5.00 -3.13
CA VAL A 339 8.83 5.91 -3.60
C VAL A 339 8.55 7.01 -2.58
N ALA A 340 8.58 6.72 -1.27
CA ALA A 340 8.34 7.71 -0.24
C ALA A 340 9.46 8.75 -0.08
N LEU A 341 10.71 8.39 -0.43
CA LEU A 341 11.89 9.17 -0.07
C LEU A 341 12.71 9.70 -1.25
N TRP A 342 12.63 9.09 -2.44
CA TRP A 342 13.49 9.45 -3.57
C TRP A 342 12.76 10.30 -4.62
N PRO A 343 13.08 11.61 -4.76
CA PRO A 343 12.37 12.53 -5.64
C PRO A 343 12.33 12.14 -7.13
N PRO A 344 13.38 11.55 -7.73
CA PRO A 344 13.32 11.11 -9.12
C PRO A 344 12.21 10.10 -9.39
N VAL A 345 12.04 9.09 -8.51
CA VAL A 345 10.97 8.10 -8.63
C VAL A 345 9.60 8.73 -8.42
N GLN A 346 9.49 9.68 -7.48
CA GLN A 346 8.24 10.43 -7.28
C GLN A 346 7.82 11.19 -8.53
N ARG A 347 8.77 11.82 -9.24
CA ARG A 347 8.50 12.52 -10.51
C ARG A 347 8.10 11.56 -11.62
N MET A 348 8.77 10.40 -11.71
CA MET A 348 8.43 9.35 -12.67
C MET A 348 7.00 8.82 -12.48
N LEU A 349 6.59 8.64 -11.21
CA LEU A 349 5.25 8.17 -10.85
C LEU A 349 4.18 9.28 -10.82
N GLY A 350 4.56 10.56 -10.99
CA GLY A 350 3.66 11.72 -10.92
C GLY A 350 2.78 11.92 -12.16
N GLY A 351 2.80 11.03 -13.13
CA GLY A 351 2.01 11.14 -14.37
C GLY A 351 0.49 10.98 -14.15
N ARG A 352 -0.32 11.66 -14.97
CA ARG A 352 -1.79 11.65 -14.88
C ARG A 352 -2.38 10.24 -14.98
N LEU A 353 -1.85 9.40 -15.87
CA LEU A 353 -2.30 8.02 -16.05
C LEU A 353 -2.09 7.20 -14.76
N LEU A 354 -0.90 7.29 -14.16
CA LEU A 354 -0.59 6.56 -12.93
C LEU A 354 -1.40 7.07 -11.73
N ALA A 355 -1.65 8.38 -11.65
CA ALA A 355 -2.53 8.96 -10.65
C ALA A 355 -3.97 8.46 -10.79
N TRP A 356 -4.48 8.36 -12.02
CA TRP A 356 -5.80 7.79 -12.31
C TRP A 356 -5.85 6.30 -11.95
N LEU A 357 -4.86 5.51 -12.35
CA LEU A 357 -4.75 4.09 -11.94
C LEU A 357 -4.73 3.95 -10.40
N GLY A 358 -4.02 4.85 -9.72
CA GLY A 358 -4.03 4.91 -8.25
C GLY A 358 -5.41 5.15 -7.68
N ALA A 359 -6.19 6.05 -8.29
CA ALA A 359 -7.54 6.37 -7.84
C ALA A 359 -8.50 5.17 -7.96
N ILE A 360 -8.42 4.39 -9.05
CA ILE A 360 -9.30 3.23 -9.28
C ILE A 360 -8.73 1.92 -8.72
N SER A 361 -7.54 1.94 -8.11
CA SER A 361 -6.79 0.74 -7.74
C SER A 361 -7.56 -0.20 -6.81
N PHE A 362 -8.29 0.34 -5.84
CA PHE A 362 -9.08 -0.46 -4.91
C PHE A 362 -10.28 -1.11 -5.61
N SER A 363 -11.01 -0.35 -6.41
CA SER A 363 -12.10 -0.90 -7.23
C SER A 363 -11.59 -1.95 -8.22
N LEU A 364 -10.43 -1.74 -8.87
CA LEU A 364 -9.81 -2.72 -9.76
C LEU A 364 -9.47 -4.01 -9.03
N TYR A 365 -8.91 -3.90 -7.82
CA TYR A 365 -8.60 -5.05 -6.98
C TYR A 365 -9.85 -5.87 -6.63
N LEU A 366 -11.01 -5.21 -6.45
CA LEU A 366 -12.26 -5.87 -6.08
C LEU A 366 -12.98 -6.57 -7.24
N VAL A 367 -12.88 -6.04 -8.47
CA VAL A 367 -13.73 -6.52 -9.59
C VAL A 367 -13.03 -7.44 -10.57
N HIS A 368 -11.69 -7.43 -10.65
CA HIS A 368 -10.96 -8.10 -11.73
C HIS A 368 -11.09 -9.62 -11.74
N PHE A 369 -11.12 -10.25 -10.56
CA PHE A 369 -10.97 -11.70 -10.46
C PHE A 369 -12.12 -12.47 -11.11
N PRO A 370 -13.41 -12.19 -10.84
CA PRO A 370 -14.52 -12.88 -11.51
C PRO A 370 -14.45 -12.74 -13.03
N ILE A 371 -14.04 -11.58 -13.54
CA ILE A 371 -13.90 -11.29 -14.96
C ILE A 371 -12.81 -12.17 -15.59
N VAL A 372 -11.63 -12.19 -14.97
CA VAL A 372 -10.48 -12.97 -15.46
C VAL A 372 -10.82 -14.46 -15.51
N VAL A 373 -11.42 -15.01 -14.46
CA VAL A 373 -11.83 -16.42 -14.43
C VAL A 373 -12.86 -16.74 -15.51
N THR A 374 -13.87 -15.89 -15.68
CA THR A 374 -14.89 -16.06 -16.70
C THR A 374 -14.29 -16.13 -18.11
N PHE A 375 -13.50 -15.15 -18.49
CA PHE A 375 -12.91 -15.13 -19.83
C PHE A 375 -11.81 -16.17 -20.01
N GLY A 376 -11.11 -16.57 -18.93
CA GLY A 376 -10.20 -17.70 -18.96
C GLY A 376 -10.89 -19.03 -19.29
N GLN A 377 -12.10 -19.27 -18.74
CA GLN A 377 -12.86 -20.49 -19.07
C GLN A 377 -13.60 -20.42 -20.41
N LEU A 378 -14.12 -19.26 -20.80
CA LEU A 378 -14.85 -19.10 -22.07
C LEU A 378 -13.95 -19.30 -23.29
N PHE A 379 -12.75 -18.78 -23.28
CA PHE A 379 -11.79 -18.91 -24.38
C PHE A 379 -10.92 -20.17 -24.25
N GLY A 380 -10.87 -20.75 -23.06
CA GLY A 380 -10.12 -21.98 -22.78
C GLY A 380 -8.60 -21.83 -22.85
N PRO A 381 -7.88 -22.94 -22.64
CA PRO A 381 -6.42 -22.92 -22.47
C PRO A 381 -5.65 -22.56 -23.76
N GLU A 382 -6.18 -22.85 -24.93
CA GLU A 382 -5.53 -22.58 -26.21
C GLU A 382 -5.62 -21.10 -26.62
N HIS A 383 -6.71 -20.42 -26.23
CA HIS A 383 -6.99 -19.03 -26.55
C HIS A 383 -6.94 -18.11 -25.33
N TRP A 384 -6.18 -18.49 -24.30
CA TRP A 384 -6.04 -17.71 -23.07
C TRP A 384 -5.68 -16.24 -23.31
N TRP A 385 -4.91 -15.95 -24.35
CA TRP A 385 -4.50 -14.59 -24.74
C TRP A 385 -5.70 -13.74 -25.22
N VAL A 386 -6.72 -14.36 -25.85
CA VAL A 386 -7.98 -13.67 -26.19
C VAL A 386 -8.71 -13.29 -24.90
N GLY A 387 -8.79 -14.24 -23.95
CA GLY A 387 -9.31 -13.97 -22.62
C GLY A 387 -8.60 -12.81 -21.92
N ALA A 388 -7.26 -12.72 -22.07
CA ALA A 388 -6.46 -11.62 -21.56
C ALA A 388 -6.83 -10.27 -22.20
N LEU A 389 -6.93 -10.24 -23.56
CA LEU A 389 -7.26 -9.03 -24.31
C LEU A 389 -8.65 -8.48 -23.97
N VAL A 390 -9.60 -9.33 -23.57
CA VAL A 390 -10.95 -8.92 -23.19
C VAL A 390 -11.01 -8.59 -21.71
N SER A 391 -10.45 -9.44 -20.84
CA SER A 391 -10.59 -9.29 -19.40
C SER A 391 -9.87 -8.04 -18.84
N VAL A 392 -8.72 -7.67 -19.40
CA VAL A 392 -7.95 -6.50 -18.91
C VAL A 392 -8.73 -5.20 -19.12
N PRO A 393 -9.13 -4.81 -20.34
CA PRO A 393 -9.88 -3.55 -20.52
C PRO A 393 -11.24 -3.59 -19.81
N LEU A 394 -11.94 -4.73 -19.80
CA LEU A 394 -13.24 -4.85 -19.11
C LEU A 394 -13.07 -4.66 -17.59
N SER A 395 -12.02 -5.25 -16.99
CA SER A 395 -11.70 -5.04 -15.57
C SER A 395 -11.45 -3.58 -15.24
N VAL A 396 -10.73 -2.86 -16.10
CA VAL A 396 -10.44 -1.42 -15.94
C VAL A 396 -11.72 -0.59 -16.08
N LEU A 397 -12.57 -0.89 -17.06
CA LEU A 397 -13.85 -0.21 -17.26
C LEU A 397 -14.79 -0.40 -16.06
N LEU A 398 -14.93 -1.65 -15.58
CA LEU A 398 -15.76 -1.95 -14.42
C LEU A 398 -15.16 -1.37 -13.12
N ALA A 399 -13.84 -1.33 -13.00
CA ALA A 399 -13.17 -0.65 -11.89
C ALA A 399 -13.48 0.85 -11.89
N GLN A 400 -13.45 1.50 -13.05
CA GLN A 400 -13.81 2.92 -13.19
C GLN A 400 -15.28 3.16 -12.82
N ALA A 401 -16.19 2.27 -13.24
CA ALA A 401 -17.61 2.32 -12.90
C ALA A 401 -17.82 2.17 -11.40
N MET A 402 -17.21 1.13 -10.79
CA MET A 402 -17.30 0.87 -9.36
C MET A 402 -16.68 2.00 -8.53
N TYR A 403 -15.55 2.56 -8.96
CA TYR A 403 -14.95 3.73 -8.32
C TYR A 403 -15.92 4.91 -8.29
N ARG A 404 -16.54 5.22 -9.44
CA ARG A 404 -17.42 6.39 -9.58
C ARG A 404 -18.74 6.22 -8.82
N TRP A 405 -19.35 5.03 -8.89
CA TRP A 405 -20.72 4.82 -8.40
C TRP A 405 -20.80 4.16 -7.02
N VAL A 406 -19.72 3.53 -6.55
CA VAL A 406 -19.71 2.85 -5.25
C VAL A 406 -18.66 3.45 -4.32
N GLU A 407 -17.39 3.50 -4.76
CA GLU A 407 -16.28 3.89 -3.88
C GLU A 407 -16.33 5.38 -3.51
N LEU A 408 -16.51 6.29 -4.46
CA LEU A 408 -16.62 7.73 -4.19
C LEU A 408 -17.83 8.09 -3.31
N PRO A 409 -19.06 7.57 -3.56
CA PRO A 409 -20.18 7.74 -2.65
C PRO A 409 -19.91 7.19 -1.24
N ALA A 410 -19.30 6.01 -1.14
CA ALA A 410 -18.91 5.42 0.16
C ALA A 410 -17.90 6.30 0.91
N GLN A 411 -16.90 6.86 0.22
CA GLN A 411 -15.95 7.81 0.81
C GLN A 411 -16.64 9.09 1.30
N THR A 412 -17.60 9.60 0.53
CA THR A 412 -18.39 10.78 0.89
C THR A 412 -19.25 10.52 2.13
N LEU A 413 -19.94 9.37 2.15
CA LEU A 413 -20.73 8.93 3.31
C LEU A 413 -19.85 8.76 4.55
N ALA A 414 -18.73 8.07 4.42
CA ALA A 414 -17.74 7.89 5.47
C ALA A 414 -17.29 9.23 6.07
N GLY A 415 -17.05 10.23 5.20
CA GLY A 415 -16.69 11.57 5.63
C GLY A 415 -17.80 12.28 6.43
N ARG A 416 -19.07 12.15 6.00
CA ARG A 416 -20.23 12.72 6.70
C ARG A 416 -20.46 12.06 8.06
N VAL A 417 -20.43 10.74 8.10
CA VAL A 417 -20.61 9.98 9.35
C VAL A 417 -19.49 10.31 10.34
N GLY A 418 -18.24 10.31 9.90
CA GLY A 418 -17.13 10.64 10.80
C GLY A 418 -17.22 12.07 11.38
N LYS A 419 -17.73 13.05 10.60
CA LYS A 419 -17.96 14.41 11.11
C LYS A 419 -19.04 14.45 12.20
N ARG A 420 -20.11 13.65 12.09
CA ARG A 420 -21.17 13.56 13.10
C ARG A 420 -20.64 12.99 14.41
N PHE A 421 -19.79 11.95 14.35
CA PHE A 421 -19.16 11.38 15.54
C PHE A 421 -18.18 12.37 16.20
N ALA A 422 -17.44 13.16 15.44
CA ALA A 422 -16.56 14.20 15.95
C ALA A 422 -17.35 15.34 16.65
N ALA A 423 -18.49 15.76 16.08
CA ALA A 423 -19.31 16.85 16.62
C ALA A 423 -20.08 16.45 17.89
N GLY A 424 -20.39 15.16 18.08
CA GLY A 424 -21.10 14.64 19.25
C GLY A 424 -20.23 14.50 20.52
N HIS A 425 -18.92 14.71 20.40
CA HIS A 425 -17.98 14.64 21.54
C HIS A 425 -17.08 15.88 21.48
N PRO A 426 -17.54 17.06 21.99
CA PRO A 426 -16.65 18.21 22.15
C PRO A 426 -15.49 17.76 23.06
N HIS A 427 -14.27 17.90 22.58
CA HIS A 427 -13.07 17.59 23.37
C HIS A 427 -13.06 18.45 24.63
N PRO A 428 -12.76 17.86 25.83
CA PRO A 428 -12.61 18.60 27.08
C PRO A 428 -11.46 19.61 26.99
#